data_e863e0057684a81732e272adc99e191b
#
_entry.id   e863e0057684a81732e272adc99e191b
#
_cell.length_a   1.000
_cell.length_b   1.000
_cell.length_c   1.000
_cell.angle_alpha   90.00
_cell.angle_beta   90.00
_cell.angle_gamma   90.00
#
_symmetry.space_group_name_H-M   'P 1'
#
loop_
_entity.id
_entity.type
_entity.pdbx_description
1 polymer ?
#
loop_
_entity_poly.entity_id
_entity_poly.type
_entity_poly.pdbx_seq_one_letter_code
_entity_poly.pdbx_strand_id
1 'polypeptide(L)'
;EQVFTVTGGGAMFLNQSLGGHEKLRCTFMHHEQACAMAAEGYARIAGKPAVVMLTTGPGSVNALNGVYGAFTDSIPMIVISGQIKRETCISFNDVPGMRQLGDQEGPTIAMASPVCKYARLVRSESDLEKMLPEAYTEAISGRPGPVWLDIPLDIQQSTQVINIAPALLAEPKFDTDKLSKSCREIISKLSASNRPLILGGTGVRLSG
;
A
#
# COMPACT_ATOMS: atom_id res chain seq x y z
N GLU A 1 2.99 -5.59 14.53
CA GLU A 1 2.55 -6.31 13.39
C GLU A 1 3.68 -6.39 12.38
N GLN A 2 3.50 -6.93 11.18
CA GLN A 2 4.64 -7.30 10.33
C GLN A 2 5.03 -6.18 9.36
N VAL A 3 6.32 -5.85 9.32
CA VAL A 3 6.94 -4.94 8.36
C VAL A 3 8.06 -5.66 7.62
N PHE A 4 8.11 -5.55 6.31
CA PHE A 4 9.20 -6.06 5.48
C PHE A 4 9.99 -4.87 4.93
N THR A 5 11.31 -4.90 5.06
CA THR A 5 12.13 -3.72 4.76
C THR A 5 13.51 -4.08 4.21
N VAL A 6 14.03 -3.19 3.37
CA VAL A 6 15.45 -3.00 3.10
C VAL A 6 15.79 -1.59 3.55
N THR A 7 16.81 -1.46 4.39
CA THR A 7 17.21 -0.15 4.92
C THR A 7 17.92 0.69 3.86
N GLY A 8 17.85 2.02 4.03
CA GLY A 8 18.57 2.95 3.15
C GLY A 8 18.49 4.38 3.65
N GLY A 9 19.38 5.24 3.16
CA GLY A 9 19.55 6.62 3.63
C GLY A 9 18.30 7.48 3.50
N GLY A 10 17.52 7.31 2.44
CA GLY A 10 16.29 8.07 2.23
C GLY A 10 15.14 7.72 3.18
N ALA A 11 15.28 6.64 3.96
CA ALA A 11 14.29 6.20 4.97
C ALA A 11 14.91 6.12 6.38
N MET A 12 15.99 6.85 6.66
CA MET A 12 16.77 6.65 7.90
C MET A 12 15.95 6.90 9.17
N PHE A 13 15.10 7.91 9.21
CA PHE A 13 14.28 8.21 10.39
C PHE A 13 13.11 7.25 10.52
N LEU A 14 12.53 6.80 9.40
CA LEU A 14 11.52 5.74 9.40
C LEU A 14 12.14 4.42 9.92
N ASN A 15 13.34 4.06 9.46
CA ASN A 15 14.05 2.87 9.93
C ASN A 15 14.39 2.96 11.43
N GLN A 16 14.81 4.14 11.92
CA GLN A 16 15.07 4.37 13.33
C GLN A 16 13.80 4.18 14.17
N SER A 17 12.68 4.75 13.71
CA SER A 17 11.39 4.62 14.41
C SER A 17 10.88 3.17 14.43
N LEU A 18 11.06 2.44 13.33
CA LEU A 18 10.73 1.01 13.27
C LEU A 18 11.58 0.18 14.24
N GLY A 19 12.88 0.41 14.25
CA GLY A 19 13.82 -0.35 15.10
C GLY A 19 13.58 -0.12 16.59
N GLY A 20 13.05 1.04 16.97
CA GLY A 20 12.70 1.37 18.36
C GLY A 20 11.28 0.97 18.79
N HIS A 21 10.45 0.44 17.90
CA HIS A 21 9.05 0.20 18.19
C HIS A 21 8.78 -1.26 18.67
N GLU A 22 8.44 -1.43 19.94
CA GLU A 22 8.30 -2.75 20.58
C GLU A 22 7.22 -3.67 19.98
N LYS A 23 6.17 -3.11 19.37
CA LYS A 23 5.02 -3.88 18.84
C LYS A 23 5.13 -4.24 17.36
N LEU A 24 6.13 -3.70 16.64
CA LEU A 24 6.34 -3.97 15.24
C LEU A 24 7.41 -5.06 15.07
N ARG A 25 7.12 -6.03 14.23
CA ARG A 25 8.09 -7.05 13.81
C ARG A 25 8.66 -6.66 12.46
N CYS A 26 9.94 -6.36 12.43
CA CYS A 26 10.64 -6.03 11.20
C CYS A 26 11.38 -7.26 10.67
N THR A 27 11.11 -7.62 9.42
CA THR A 27 11.89 -8.59 8.67
C THR A 27 12.74 -7.87 7.66
N PHE A 28 14.05 -7.92 7.85
CA PHE A 28 15.02 -7.31 6.95
C PHE A 28 15.31 -8.27 5.80
N MET A 29 15.06 -7.80 4.58
CA MET A 29 15.27 -8.57 3.37
C MET A 29 16.54 -8.09 2.64
N HIS A 30 16.96 -8.84 1.63
CA HIS A 30 18.12 -8.48 0.81
C HIS A 30 17.76 -7.78 -0.52
N HIS A 31 16.45 -7.64 -0.79
CA HIS A 31 15.95 -7.03 -2.01
C HIS A 31 14.52 -6.51 -1.81
N GLU A 32 14.21 -5.34 -2.34
CA GLU A 32 12.92 -4.67 -2.13
C GLU A 32 11.76 -5.41 -2.82
N GLN A 33 12.01 -6.04 -3.95
CA GLN A 33 11.04 -6.93 -4.60
C GLN A 33 10.65 -8.08 -3.66
N ALA A 34 11.61 -8.66 -2.94
CA ALA A 34 11.34 -9.71 -1.97
C ALA A 34 10.51 -9.19 -0.79
N CYS A 35 10.71 -7.92 -0.36
CA CYS A 35 9.86 -7.29 0.66
C CYS A 35 8.40 -7.26 0.22
N ALA A 36 8.12 -6.80 -1.00
CA ALA A 36 6.76 -6.70 -1.53
C ALA A 36 6.12 -8.09 -1.71
N MET A 37 6.86 -9.08 -2.23
CA MET A 37 6.37 -10.45 -2.36
C MET A 37 6.11 -11.13 -1.02
N ALA A 38 6.96 -10.89 -0.02
CA ALA A 38 6.75 -11.41 1.33
C ALA A 38 5.53 -10.76 2.01
N ALA A 39 5.33 -9.45 1.80
CA ALA A 39 4.16 -8.73 2.27
C ALA A 39 2.87 -9.25 1.63
N GLU A 40 2.90 -9.53 0.33
CA GLU A 40 1.80 -10.15 -0.39
C GLU A 40 1.46 -11.53 0.21
N GLY A 41 2.46 -12.40 0.37
CA GLY A 41 2.29 -13.72 0.98
C GLY A 41 1.72 -13.64 2.40
N TYR A 42 2.23 -12.72 3.21
CA TYR A 42 1.70 -12.46 4.56
C TYR A 42 0.23 -12.03 4.52
N ALA A 43 -0.12 -11.06 3.68
CA ALA A 43 -1.48 -10.55 3.61
C ALA A 43 -2.48 -11.61 3.15
N ARG A 44 -2.07 -12.51 2.24
CA ARG A 44 -2.89 -13.64 1.79
C ARG A 44 -3.27 -14.59 2.93
N ILE A 45 -2.37 -14.82 3.86
CA ILE A 45 -2.57 -15.78 4.97
C ILE A 45 -3.19 -15.09 6.17
N ALA A 46 -2.70 -13.88 6.53
CA ALA A 46 -3.14 -13.16 7.71
C ALA A 46 -4.52 -12.49 7.56
N GLY A 47 -5.02 -12.32 6.31
CA GLY A 47 -6.27 -11.61 6.03
C GLY A 47 -6.25 -10.11 6.36
N LYS A 48 -5.05 -9.53 6.50
CA LYS A 48 -4.85 -8.11 6.80
C LYS A 48 -3.62 -7.57 6.05
N PRO A 49 -3.53 -6.24 5.79
CA PRO A 49 -2.40 -5.69 5.06
C PRO A 49 -1.08 -5.89 5.82
N ALA A 50 -0.01 -6.13 5.07
CA ALA A 50 1.35 -5.99 5.55
C ALA A 50 1.92 -4.63 5.14
N VAL A 51 2.95 -4.18 5.85
CA VAL A 51 3.68 -2.96 5.53
C VAL A 51 5.00 -3.31 4.85
N VAL A 52 5.29 -2.63 3.76
CA VAL A 52 6.59 -2.62 3.08
C VAL A 52 7.21 -1.25 3.29
N MET A 53 8.40 -1.20 3.89
CA MET A 53 9.11 0.04 4.07
C MET A 53 10.41 0.04 3.26
N LEU A 54 10.61 1.09 2.47
CA LEU A 54 11.65 1.20 1.46
C LEU A 54 12.37 2.52 1.57
N THR A 55 13.56 2.58 0.95
CA THR A 55 14.29 3.83 0.78
C THR A 55 13.86 4.58 -0.48
N THR A 56 14.64 5.57 -0.90
CA THR A 56 14.40 6.46 -2.04
C THR A 56 14.71 5.81 -3.39
N GLY A 57 14.09 6.28 -4.44
CA GLY A 57 14.48 6.09 -5.84
C GLY A 57 14.57 4.62 -6.27
N PRO A 58 15.76 4.13 -6.68
CA PRO A 58 15.90 2.76 -7.18
C PRO A 58 15.42 1.69 -6.20
N GLY A 59 15.63 1.91 -4.89
CA GLY A 59 15.14 1.01 -3.85
C GLY A 59 13.62 0.92 -3.82
N SER A 60 12.92 2.06 -3.93
CA SER A 60 11.46 2.06 -4.04
C SER A 60 10.98 1.34 -5.30
N VAL A 61 11.58 1.69 -6.44
CA VAL A 61 11.20 1.17 -7.75
C VAL A 61 11.36 -0.35 -7.85
N ASN A 62 12.36 -0.93 -7.18
CA ASN A 62 12.56 -2.37 -7.12
C ASN A 62 11.35 -3.15 -6.56
N ALA A 63 10.53 -2.53 -5.72
CA ALA A 63 9.35 -3.19 -5.14
C ALA A 63 8.16 -3.28 -6.12
N LEU A 64 8.14 -2.49 -7.19
CA LEU A 64 6.99 -2.39 -8.11
C LEU A 64 6.53 -3.73 -8.66
N ASN A 65 7.43 -4.67 -8.89
CA ASN A 65 7.07 -6.00 -9.37
C ASN A 65 6.14 -6.74 -8.39
N GLY A 66 6.49 -6.77 -7.10
CA GLY A 66 5.64 -7.39 -6.09
C GLY A 66 4.36 -6.60 -5.81
N VAL A 67 4.43 -5.26 -5.87
CA VAL A 67 3.25 -4.39 -5.75
C VAL A 67 2.27 -4.63 -6.89
N TYR A 68 2.77 -4.82 -8.12
CA TYR A 68 1.94 -5.17 -9.27
C TYR A 68 1.23 -6.51 -9.07
N GLY A 69 1.93 -7.53 -8.53
CA GLY A 69 1.32 -8.82 -8.16
C GLY A 69 0.17 -8.65 -7.16
N ALA A 70 0.39 -7.89 -6.10
CA ALA A 70 -0.64 -7.58 -5.10
C ALA A 70 -1.83 -6.81 -5.72
N PHE A 71 -1.58 -5.90 -6.65
CA PHE A 71 -2.64 -5.15 -7.35
C PHE A 71 -3.51 -6.07 -8.21
N THR A 72 -2.91 -6.95 -9.00
CA THR A 72 -3.66 -7.86 -9.88
C THR A 72 -4.53 -8.83 -9.09
N ASP A 73 -4.04 -9.32 -7.96
CA ASP A 73 -4.71 -10.31 -7.12
C ASP A 73 -5.56 -9.71 -5.99
N SER A 74 -5.68 -8.38 -5.96
CA SER A 74 -6.50 -7.67 -4.96
C SER A 74 -6.04 -7.91 -3.52
N ILE A 75 -4.71 -7.90 -3.30
CA ILE A 75 -4.09 -8.12 -2.00
C ILE A 75 -3.79 -6.77 -1.35
N PRO A 76 -4.30 -6.50 -0.13
CA PRO A 76 -4.03 -5.27 0.57
C PRO A 76 -2.56 -5.18 1.00
N MET A 77 -1.90 -4.09 0.66
CA MET A 77 -0.50 -3.82 1.01
C MET A 77 -0.31 -2.32 1.24
N ILE A 78 0.44 -1.96 2.26
CA ILE A 78 0.80 -0.57 2.54
C ILE A 78 2.29 -0.42 2.27
N VAL A 79 2.63 0.34 1.24
CA VAL A 79 4.01 0.68 0.91
C VAL A 79 4.33 2.08 1.41
N ILE A 80 5.40 2.20 2.17
CA ILE A 80 5.95 3.47 2.62
C ILE A 80 7.37 3.56 2.11
N SER A 81 7.65 4.55 1.28
CA SER A 81 9.01 4.83 0.82
C SER A 81 9.52 6.17 1.38
N GLY A 82 10.81 6.23 1.58
CA GLY A 82 11.48 7.50 1.81
C GLY A 82 11.73 8.24 0.51
N GLN A 83 11.73 9.56 0.58
CA GLN A 83 12.14 10.44 -0.50
C GLN A 83 13.24 11.37 -0.02
N ILE A 84 14.00 11.97 -0.92
CA ILE A 84 14.99 13.00 -0.58
C ILE A 84 14.29 14.21 0.03
N LYS A 85 15.08 15.14 0.63
CA LYS A 85 14.55 16.36 1.23
C LYS A 85 13.77 17.20 0.21
N ARG A 86 12.69 17.84 0.66
CA ARG A 86 11.88 18.75 -0.19
C ARG A 86 12.73 19.83 -0.86
N GLU A 87 13.72 20.37 -0.15
CA GLU A 87 14.65 21.39 -0.66
C GLU A 87 15.39 20.94 -1.93
N THR A 88 15.73 19.66 -2.03
CA THR A 88 16.50 19.10 -3.15
C THR A 88 15.68 18.15 -4.04
N CYS A 89 14.37 18.14 -3.90
CA CYS A 89 13.47 17.31 -4.68
C CYS A 89 12.78 18.14 -5.79
N ILE A 90 12.89 17.71 -7.03
CA ILE A 90 12.30 18.41 -8.18
C ILE A 90 10.77 18.54 -8.08
N SER A 91 10.10 17.58 -7.40
CA SER A 91 8.65 17.65 -7.19
C SER A 91 8.19 18.81 -6.28
N PHE A 92 9.13 19.48 -5.62
CA PHE A 92 8.89 20.64 -4.77
C PHE A 92 9.52 21.94 -5.31
N ASN A 93 10.37 21.82 -6.34
CA ASN A 93 11.13 22.93 -6.89
C ASN A 93 10.90 23.03 -8.39
N ASP A 94 10.58 24.22 -8.87
CA ASP A 94 10.44 24.48 -10.29
C ASP A 94 11.81 24.78 -10.91
N VAL A 95 12.44 23.75 -11.47
CA VAL A 95 13.76 23.87 -12.13
C VAL A 95 13.63 23.37 -13.57
N PRO A 96 13.30 24.26 -14.51
CA PRO A 96 13.05 23.89 -15.90
C PRO A 96 14.23 23.15 -16.54
N GLY A 97 13.93 22.07 -17.27
CA GLY A 97 14.92 21.34 -18.05
C GLY A 97 15.78 20.34 -17.25
N MET A 98 15.65 20.27 -15.92
CA MET A 98 16.34 19.25 -15.13
C MET A 98 15.52 17.95 -15.08
N ARG A 99 16.22 16.83 -15.15
CA ARG A 99 15.65 15.49 -15.00
C ARG A 99 15.43 15.14 -13.53
N GLN A 100 16.34 15.53 -12.66
CA GLN A 100 16.33 15.36 -11.21
C GLN A 100 17.17 16.47 -10.58
N LEU A 101 16.91 16.81 -9.34
CA LEU A 101 17.66 17.81 -8.58
C LEU A 101 18.56 17.16 -7.53
N GLY A 102 18.03 16.24 -6.75
CA GLY A 102 18.76 15.54 -5.71
C GLY A 102 19.25 14.16 -6.10
N ASP A 103 20.17 13.63 -5.29
CA ASP A 103 20.76 12.31 -5.50
C ASP A 103 19.73 11.21 -5.32
N GLN A 104 19.67 10.27 -6.29
CA GLN A 104 18.74 9.13 -6.32
C GLN A 104 17.24 9.51 -6.23
N GLU A 105 16.91 10.75 -6.45
CA GLU A 105 15.55 11.19 -6.62
C GLU A 105 14.86 10.42 -7.76
N GLY A 106 13.64 10.00 -7.52
CA GLY A 106 12.84 9.30 -8.54
C GLY A 106 11.37 9.71 -8.49
N PRO A 107 10.66 9.68 -9.63
CA PRO A 107 9.22 9.95 -9.69
C PRO A 107 8.42 8.71 -9.20
N THR A 108 8.72 8.23 -8.00
CA THR A 108 8.20 6.99 -7.41
C THR A 108 6.68 6.93 -7.48
N ILE A 109 6.01 8.00 -7.11
CA ILE A 109 4.53 8.05 -7.11
C ILE A 109 3.97 7.98 -8.54
N ALA A 110 4.60 8.63 -9.51
CA ALA A 110 4.16 8.54 -10.90
C ALA A 110 4.28 7.11 -11.46
N MET A 111 5.34 6.39 -11.06
CA MET A 111 5.53 4.99 -11.44
C MET A 111 4.60 4.02 -10.69
N ALA A 112 4.29 4.29 -9.42
CA ALA A 112 3.45 3.43 -8.60
C ALA A 112 1.94 3.64 -8.83
N SER A 113 1.52 4.85 -9.21
CA SER A 113 0.10 5.21 -9.34
C SER A 113 -0.74 4.26 -10.20
N PRO A 114 -0.26 3.74 -11.34
CA PRO A 114 -1.06 2.82 -12.16
C PRO A 114 -1.33 1.45 -11.52
N VAL A 115 -0.54 1.08 -10.51
CA VAL A 115 -0.60 -0.22 -9.82
C VAL A 115 -0.91 -0.10 -8.34
N CYS A 116 -1.44 1.04 -7.93
CA CYS A 116 -1.89 1.29 -6.56
C CYS A 116 -3.29 1.91 -6.55
N LYS A 117 -4.07 1.59 -5.55
CA LYS A 117 -5.38 2.23 -5.33
C LYS A 117 -5.24 3.66 -4.84
N TYR A 118 -4.18 3.92 -4.10
CA TYR A 118 -3.85 5.23 -3.55
C TYR A 118 -2.33 5.38 -3.56
N ALA A 119 -1.82 6.41 -4.20
CA ALA A 119 -0.39 6.69 -4.25
C ALA A 119 -0.18 8.20 -4.09
N ARG A 120 0.55 8.64 -3.07
CA ARG A 120 0.74 10.05 -2.75
C ARG A 120 2.15 10.37 -2.27
N LEU A 121 2.66 11.49 -2.75
CA LEU A 121 3.84 12.16 -2.19
C LEU A 121 3.35 13.04 -1.03
N VAL A 122 3.91 12.83 0.16
CA VAL A 122 3.63 13.64 1.35
C VAL A 122 4.32 14.99 1.18
N ARG A 123 3.57 16.08 1.28
CA ARG A 123 4.09 17.43 1.06
C ARG A 123 4.32 18.21 2.35
N SER A 124 3.63 17.83 3.42
CA SER A 124 3.77 18.43 4.74
C SER A 124 3.53 17.38 5.84
N GLU A 125 3.95 17.68 7.03
CA GLU A 125 3.73 16.83 8.21
C GLU A 125 2.23 16.63 8.49
N SER A 126 1.43 17.67 8.32
CA SER A 126 -0.02 17.62 8.51
C SER A 126 -0.74 16.74 7.48
N ASP A 127 -0.15 16.51 6.30
CA ASP A 127 -0.73 15.58 5.32
C ASP A 127 -0.82 14.15 5.86
N LEU A 128 0.11 13.75 6.74
CA LEU A 128 0.12 12.40 7.32
C LEU A 128 -1.12 12.12 8.17
N GLU A 129 -1.68 13.13 8.85
CA GLU A 129 -2.91 12.99 9.66
C GLU A 129 -4.09 12.46 8.83
N LYS A 130 -4.14 12.88 7.58
CA LYS A 130 -5.21 12.52 6.63
C LYS A 130 -4.81 11.32 5.77
N MET A 131 -3.60 11.37 5.20
CA MET A 131 -3.17 10.38 4.21
C MET A 131 -3.00 8.98 4.79
N LEU A 132 -2.56 8.83 6.04
CA LEU A 132 -2.39 7.50 6.65
C LEU A 132 -3.71 6.77 6.87
N PRO A 133 -4.75 7.37 7.49
CA PRO A 133 -6.07 6.74 7.58
C PRO A 133 -6.72 6.47 6.21
N GLU A 134 -6.56 7.41 5.26
CA GLU A 134 -7.07 7.23 3.89
C GLU A 134 -6.38 6.04 3.21
N ALA A 135 -5.05 5.98 3.24
CA ALA A 135 -4.28 4.90 2.65
C ALA A 135 -4.69 3.53 3.22
N TYR A 136 -4.84 3.44 4.55
CA TYR A 136 -5.29 2.21 5.19
C TYR A 136 -6.70 1.83 4.72
N THR A 137 -7.63 2.77 4.71
CA THR A 137 -9.01 2.56 4.26
C THR A 137 -9.04 2.10 2.81
N GLU A 138 -8.30 2.77 1.93
CA GLU A 138 -8.22 2.42 0.52
C GLU A 138 -7.61 1.02 0.30
N ALA A 139 -6.60 0.64 1.09
CA ALA A 139 -5.98 -0.67 0.96
C ALA A 139 -6.98 -1.82 1.17
N ILE A 140 -7.92 -1.67 2.10
CA ILE A 140 -8.79 -2.77 2.55
C ILE A 140 -10.25 -2.64 2.13
N SER A 141 -10.70 -1.48 1.64
CA SER A 141 -12.10 -1.24 1.26
C SER A 141 -12.39 -1.64 -0.18
N GLY A 142 -13.64 -1.97 -0.47
CA GLY A 142 -14.09 -2.36 -1.80
C GLY A 142 -13.29 -3.55 -2.35
N ARG A 143 -12.70 -3.41 -3.53
CA ARG A 143 -11.69 -4.36 -4.02
C ARG A 143 -10.35 -4.01 -3.37
N PRO A 144 -9.81 -4.84 -2.45
CA PRO A 144 -8.55 -4.54 -1.78
C PRO A 144 -7.38 -4.39 -2.76
N GLY A 145 -6.31 -3.74 -2.31
CA GLY A 145 -5.13 -3.58 -3.16
C GLY A 145 -4.03 -2.74 -2.49
N PRO A 146 -2.87 -2.61 -3.14
CA PRO A 146 -1.76 -1.85 -2.62
C PRO A 146 -2.03 -0.35 -2.61
N VAL A 147 -1.43 0.31 -1.63
CA VAL A 147 -1.36 1.77 -1.49
C VAL A 147 0.09 2.19 -1.27
N TRP A 148 0.43 3.44 -1.61
CA TRP A 148 1.81 3.93 -1.52
C TRP A 148 1.87 5.37 -1.00
N LEU A 149 2.67 5.58 0.05
CA LEU A 149 3.04 6.89 0.54
C LEU A 149 4.55 7.10 0.41
N ASP A 150 4.96 8.19 -0.22
CA ASP A 150 6.36 8.57 -0.41
C ASP A 150 6.66 9.78 0.48
N ILE A 151 7.57 9.62 1.46
CA ILE A 151 7.75 10.57 2.56
C ILE A 151 9.13 11.21 2.50
N PRO A 152 9.22 12.52 2.22
CA PRO A 152 10.49 13.25 2.23
C PRO A 152 11.24 13.16 3.55
N LEU A 153 12.57 13.09 3.46
CA LEU A 153 13.47 12.88 4.59
C LEU A 153 13.35 13.95 5.68
N ASP A 154 13.14 15.21 5.29
CA ASP A 154 12.94 16.31 6.21
C ASP A 154 11.59 16.25 6.94
N ILE A 155 10.55 15.70 6.32
CA ILE A 155 9.28 15.40 6.98
C ILE A 155 9.47 14.24 7.96
N GLN A 156 10.22 13.19 7.60
CA GLN A 156 10.53 12.08 8.51
C GLN A 156 11.29 12.55 9.76
N GLN A 157 12.13 13.58 9.62
CA GLN A 157 12.92 14.15 10.72
C GLN A 157 12.12 15.08 11.63
N SER A 158 10.93 15.49 11.21
CA SER A 158 10.14 16.47 11.95
C SER A 158 9.78 15.97 13.35
N THR A 159 9.85 16.91 14.32
CA THR A 159 9.41 16.69 15.70
C THR A 159 7.98 17.15 15.94
N GLN A 160 7.28 17.55 14.89
CA GLN A 160 5.89 17.96 14.98
C GLN A 160 5.01 16.77 15.40
N VAL A 161 4.25 16.96 16.45
CA VAL A 161 3.25 15.96 16.87
C VAL A 161 2.09 16.00 15.89
N ILE A 162 1.80 14.87 15.29
CA ILE A 162 0.65 14.67 14.40
C ILE A 162 -0.39 13.82 15.10
N ASN A 163 -1.68 14.13 14.90
CA ASN A 163 -2.79 13.38 15.47
C ASN A 163 -3.45 12.52 14.39
N ILE A 164 -3.13 11.25 14.39
CA ILE A 164 -3.71 10.31 13.43
C ILE A 164 -4.99 9.73 14.01
N ALA A 165 -6.12 10.11 13.42
CA ALA A 165 -7.40 9.51 13.78
C ALA A 165 -7.46 8.05 13.29
N PRO A 166 -8.14 7.15 14.03
CA PRO A 166 -8.38 5.80 13.51
C PRO A 166 -9.10 5.84 12.17
N ALA A 167 -8.71 4.95 11.25
CA ALA A 167 -9.41 4.83 9.98
C ALA A 167 -10.87 4.43 10.21
N LEU A 168 -11.79 5.18 9.62
CA LEU A 168 -13.22 4.89 9.68
C LEU A 168 -13.56 3.92 8.55
N LEU A 169 -13.76 2.66 8.91
CA LEU A 169 -14.22 1.64 7.97
C LEU A 169 -15.75 1.71 7.91
N ALA A 170 -16.27 2.11 6.75
CA ALA A 170 -17.70 1.99 6.51
C ALA A 170 -18.04 0.51 6.28
N GLU A 171 -19.03 0.01 7.00
CA GLU A 171 -19.57 -1.32 6.69
C GLU A 171 -20.13 -1.35 5.25
N PRO A 172 -19.81 -2.38 4.47
CA PRO A 172 -20.34 -2.49 3.14
C PRO A 172 -21.87 -2.61 3.18
N LYS A 173 -22.56 -1.68 2.51
CA LYS A 173 -24.01 -1.73 2.36
C LYS A 173 -24.37 -2.64 1.20
N PHE A 174 -25.06 -3.72 1.50
CA PHE A 174 -25.57 -4.64 0.49
C PHE A 174 -27.08 -4.41 0.25
N ASP A 175 -27.47 -4.39 -1.01
CA ASP A 175 -28.87 -4.52 -1.40
C ASP A 175 -29.30 -5.99 -1.22
N THR A 176 -29.91 -6.28 -0.07
CA THR A 176 -30.32 -7.61 0.35
C THR A 176 -31.35 -8.23 -0.59
N ASP A 177 -32.24 -7.41 -1.18
CA ASP A 177 -33.26 -7.89 -2.11
C ASP A 177 -32.66 -8.31 -3.44
N LYS A 178 -31.75 -7.49 -3.98
CA LYS A 178 -30.99 -7.80 -5.18
C LYS A 178 -30.14 -9.05 -4.99
N LEU A 179 -29.44 -9.14 -3.85
CA LEU A 179 -28.62 -10.31 -3.50
C LEU A 179 -29.48 -11.58 -3.44
N SER A 180 -30.60 -11.54 -2.71
CA SER A 180 -31.53 -12.67 -2.57
C SER A 180 -32.12 -13.09 -3.91
N LYS A 181 -32.43 -12.15 -4.80
CA LYS A 181 -32.89 -12.44 -6.15
C LYS A 181 -31.82 -13.16 -6.96
N SER A 182 -30.59 -12.63 -6.95
CA SER A 182 -29.45 -13.24 -7.67
C SER A 182 -29.16 -14.65 -7.16
N CYS A 183 -29.18 -14.89 -5.85
CA CYS A 183 -28.99 -16.20 -5.27
C CYS A 183 -30.08 -17.21 -5.76
N ARG A 184 -31.35 -16.81 -5.76
CA ARG A 184 -32.44 -17.67 -6.28
C ARG A 184 -32.26 -18.01 -7.76
N GLU A 185 -31.87 -17.05 -8.58
CA GLU A 185 -31.59 -17.29 -10.00
C GLU A 185 -30.44 -18.27 -10.22
N ILE A 186 -29.35 -18.14 -9.45
CA ILE A 186 -28.20 -19.05 -9.51
C ILE A 186 -28.60 -20.45 -9.09
N ILE A 187 -29.32 -20.61 -7.98
CA ILE A 187 -29.79 -21.91 -7.47
C ILE A 187 -30.70 -22.57 -8.51
N SER A 188 -31.63 -21.82 -9.11
CA SER A 188 -32.51 -22.34 -10.15
C SER A 188 -31.74 -22.88 -11.35
N LYS A 189 -30.72 -22.13 -11.81
CA LYS A 189 -29.85 -22.58 -12.92
C LYS A 189 -29.03 -23.81 -12.58
N LEU A 190 -28.50 -23.90 -11.37
CA LEU A 190 -27.74 -25.06 -10.90
C LEU A 190 -28.65 -26.32 -10.84
N SER A 191 -29.86 -26.15 -10.29
CA SER A 191 -30.83 -27.26 -10.17
C SER A 191 -31.37 -27.77 -11.52
N ALA A 192 -31.45 -26.91 -12.52
CA ALA A 192 -31.86 -27.26 -13.88
C ALA A 192 -30.74 -27.85 -14.73
N SER A 193 -29.49 -27.80 -14.27
CA SER A 193 -28.31 -28.24 -15.02
C SER A 193 -28.04 -29.73 -14.80
N ASN A 194 -27.73 -30.44 -15.90
CA ASN A 194 -27.35 -31.86 -15.83
C ASN A 194 -25.88 -32.05 -15.40
N ARG A 195 -25.04 -31.05 -15.62
CA ARG A 195 -23.58 -31.09 -15.32
C ARG A 195 -23.08 -29.71 -14.82
N PRO A 196 -23.53 -29.29 -13.63
CA PRO A 196 -23.12 -28.00 -13.11
C PRO A 196 -21.61 -27.97 -12.75
N LEU A 197 -20.94 -26.86 -13.04
CA LEU A 197 -19.58 -26.58 -12.63
C LEU A 197 -19.57 -25.25 -11.89
N ILE A 198 -18.98 -25.22 -10.70
CA ILE A 198 -18.77 -24.00 -9.92
C ILE A 198 -17.27 -23.67 -9.94
N LEU A 199 -16.92 -22.50 -10.47
CA LEU A 199 -15.55 -21.99 -10.44
C LEU A 199 -15.42 -20.92 -9.35
N GLY A 200 -14.85 -21.31 -8.22
CA GLY A 200 -14.57 -20.41 -7.10
C GLY A 200 -13.19 -19.74 -7.25
N GLY A 201 -13.13 -18.41 -7.31
CA GLY A 201 -11.91 -17.63 -7.31
C GLY A 201 -11.62 -17.02 -5.93
N THR A 202 -10.53 -16.26 -5.83
CA THR A 202 -10.12 -15.56 -4.60
C THR A 202 -11.16 -14.56 -4.09
N GLY A 203 -12.04 -14.05 -4.97
CA GLY A 203 -13.14 -13.17 -4.61
C GLY A 203 -14.09 -13.77 -3.57
N VAL A 204 -14.25 -15.10 -3.54
CA VAL A 204 -15.06 -15.79 -2.51
C VAL A 204 -14.48 -15.53 -1.12
N ARG A 205 -13.15 -15.62 -0.98
CA ARG A 205 -12.48 -15.37 0.29
C ARG A 205 -12.47 -13.88 0.66
N LEU A 206 -12.37 -12.99 -0.32
CA LEU A 206 -12.32 -11.54 -0.10
C LEU A 206 -13.68 -10.93 0.26
N SER A 207 -14.76 -11.63 -0.03
CA SER A 207 -16.12 -11.18 0.28
C SER A 207 -16.57 -11.48 1.72
N GLY A 208 -15.81 -12.25 2.47
CA GLY A 208 -16.09 -12.64 3.87
C GLY A 208 -16.79 -13.97 3.98
#